data_11a8b87e6441faa4de609bcc3b8e77de
#
_entry.id   11a8b87e6441faa4de609bcc3b8e77de
#
_cell.length_a   1.000
_cell.length_b   1.000
_cell.length_c   1.000
_cell.angle_alpha   90.00
_cell.angle_beta   90.00
_cell.angle_gamma   90.00
#
_symmetry.space_group_name_H-M   'P 1'
#
loop_
_entity.id
_entity.type
_entity.pdbx_description
1 polymer ?
#
loop_
_entity_poly.entity_id
_entity_poly.type
_entity_poly.pdbx_seq_one_letter_code
_entity_poly.pdbx_strand_id
1 'polypeptide(L)' 'MSETSGDLLLTEIEALAAQLEDLVATCNHLRSENEKLRLVEQTLTSEKEDLINRNLEAKKRI' A
#
# COMPACT_ATOMS: atom_id res chain seq x y z
N MET A 1 9.10 10.79 44.54
CA MET A 1 9.30 9.47 43.90
C MET A 1 8.13 9.06 43.02
N SER A 2 6.88 9.23 43.51
CA SER A 2 5.71 8.91 42.70
C SER A 2 5.60 9.76 41.43
N GLU A 3 6.03 11.02 41.49
CA GLU A 3 6.02 11.93 40.34
C GLU A 3 6.98 11.46 39.26
N THR A 4 8.14 10.96 39.62
CA THR A 4 9.13 10.44 38.65
C THR A 4 8.60 9.20 37.94
N SER A 5 7.90 8.31 38.66
CA SER A 5 7.26 7.14 38.08
C SER A 5 6.13 7.54 37.14
N GLY A 6 5.33 8.54 37.53
CA GLY A 6 4.26 9.07 36.71
C GLY A 6 4.77 9.70 35.42
N ASP A 7 5.88 10.45 35.50
CA ASP A 7 6.50 11.08 34.34
C ASP A 7 7.07 10.03 33.38
N LEU A 8 7.70 8.97 33.90
CA LEU A 8 8.20 7.87 33.10
C LEU A 8 7.07 7.16 32.38
N LEU A 9 6.00 6.87 33.10
CA LEU A 9 4.83 6.20 32.56
C LEU A 9 4.19 7.04 31.46
N LEU A 10 4.06 8.33 31.70
CA LEU A 10 3.51 9.26 30.69
C LEU A 10 4.38 9.31 29.43
N THR A 11 5.71 9.36 29.61
CA THR A 11 6.64 9.34 28.48
C THR A 11 6.50 8.06 27.66
N GLU A 12 6.34 6.92 28.32
CA GLU A 12 6.14 5.64 27.65
C GLU A 12 4.82 5.62 26.89
N ILE A 13 3.77 6.15 27.47
CA ILE A 13 2.45 6.24 26.83
C ILE A 13 2.54 7.12 25.59
N GLU A 14 3.20 8.27 25.68
CA GLU A 14 3.39 9.18 24.55
C GLU A 14 4.21 8.51 23.43
N ALA A 15 5.24 7.77 23.80
CA ALA A 15 6.05 7.04 22.82
C ALA A 15 5.23 5.97 22.10
N LEU A 16 4.41 5.23 22.83
CA LEU A 16 3.52 4.23 22.26
C LEU A 16 2.48 4.85 21.34
N ALA A 17 1.92 5.98 21.74
CA ALA A 17 0.96 6.69 20.92
C ALA A 17 1.58 7.15 19.60
N ALA A 18 2.82 7.66 19.65
CA ALA A 18 3.55 8.08 18.45
C ALA A 18 3.84 6.89 17.54
N GLN A 19 4.24 5.75 18.09
CA GLN A 19 4.47 4.53 17.33
C GLN A 19 3.19 4.02 16.67
N LEU A 20 2.09 4.12 17.39
CA LEU A 20 0.79 3.70 16.87
C LEU A 20 0.38 4.60 15.68
N GLU A 21 0.57 5.89 15.80
CA GLU A 21 0.29 6.83 14.71
C GLU A 21 1.12 6.51 13.47
N ASP A 22 2.41 6.23 13.65
CA ASP A 22 3.30 5.84 12.57
C ASP A 22 2.84 4.54 11.91
N LEU A 23 2.44 3.58 12.71
CA LEU A 23 1.95 2.31 12.22
C LEU A 23 0.68 2.49 11.39
N VAL A 24 -0.26 3.28 11.87
CA VAL A 24 -1.50 3.57 11.14
C VAL A 24 -1.19 4.28 9.82
N ALA A 25 -0.29 5.27 9.85
CA ALA A 25 0.12 5.98 8.65
C ALA A 25 0.76 5.03 7.63
N THR A 26 1.62 4.12 8.09
CA THR A 26 2.26 3.11 7.24
C THR A 26 1.23 2.17 6.65
N CYS A 27 0.28 1.69 7.44
CA CYS A 27 -0.79 0.82 6.95
C CYS A 27 -1.62 1.51 5.87
N ASN A 28 -1.97 2.78 6.08
CA ASN A 28 -2.73 3.55 5.10
C ASN A 28 -1.93 3.76 3.82
N HIS A 29 -0.64 4.05 3.93
CA HIS A 29 0.25 4.19 2.78
C HIS A 29 0.34 2.89 1.99
N LEU A 30 0.55 1.76 2.67
CA LEU A 30 0.63 0.45 2.03
C LEU A 30 -0.68 0.07 1.33
N ARG A 31 -1.79 0.40 1.94
CA ARG A 31 -3.11 0.16 1.36
C ARG A 31 -3.30 0.95 0.07
N SER A 32 -2.90 2.22 0.08
CA SER A 32 -2.95 3.09 -1.09
C SER A 32 -2.04 2.58 -2.21
N GLU A 33 -0.81 2.21 -1.88
CA GLU A 33 0.14 1.65 -2.85
C GLU A 33 -0.36 0.33 -3.43
N ASN A 34 -0.95 -0.51 -2.60
CA ASN A 34 -1.51 -1.79 -3.03
C ASN A 34 -2.63 -1.57 -4.05
N GLU A 35 -3.51 -0.61 -3.79
CA GLU A 35 -4.59 -0.27 -4.72
C GLU A 35 -4.05 0.23 -6.06
N LYS A 36 -3.05 1.11 -6.03
CA LYS A 36 -2.40 1.60 -7.25
C LYS A 36 -1.78 0.47 -8.05
N LEU A 37 -1.08 -0.44 -7.38
CA LEU A 37 -0.47 -1.59 -8.04
C LEU A 37 -1.51 -2.52 -8.67
N ARG A 38 -2.65 -2.71 -8.02
CA ARG A 38 -3.75 -3.50 -8.58
C ARG A 38 -4.30 -2.87 -9.84
N LEU A 39 -4.45 -1.55 -9.85
CA LEU A 39 -4.93 -0.83 -11.04
C LEU A 39 -3.94 -0.93 -12.20
N VAL A 40 -2.65 -0.79 -11.92
CA VAL A 40 -1.59 -0.96 -12.92
C VAL A 40 -1.61 -2.39 -13.46
N GLU A 41 -1.74 -3.38 -12.58
CA GLU A 41 -1.82 -4.78 -12.99
C GLU A 41 -3.01 -5.04 -13.91
N GLN A 42 -4.18 -4.51 -13.58
CA GLN A 42 -5.37 -4.63 -14.42
C GLN A 42 -5.17 -3.99 -15.79
N THR A 43 -4.57 -2.82 -15.83
CA THR A 43 -4.27 -2.11 -17.06
C THR A 43 -3.30 -2.92 -17.94
N LEU A 44 -2.23 -3.43 -17.35
CA LEU A 44 -1.25 -4.23 -18.06
C LEU A 44 -1.85 -5.54 -18.59
N THR A 45 -2.71 -6.17 -17.81
CA THR A 45 -3.41 -7.39 -18.23
C THR A 45 -4.31 -7.10 -19.42
N SER A 46 -5.06 -6.02 -19.37
CA SER A 46 -5.94 -5.60 -20.45
C SER A 46 -5.18 -5.28 -21.72
N GLU A 47 -4.07 -4.54 -21.59
CA GLU A 47 -3.20 -4.22 -22.73
C GLU A 47 -2.58 -5.46 -23.36
N LYS A 48 -2.17 -6.40 -22.52
CA LYS A 48 -1.62 -7.68 -22.99
C LYS A 48 -2.64 -8.46 -23.79
N GLU A 49 -3.86 -8.56 -23.29
CA GLU A 49 -4.94 -9.26 -24.00
C GLU A 49 -5.26 -8.58 -25.33
N ASP A 50 -5.27 -7.28 -25.35
CA ASP A 50 -5.51 -6.51 -26.57
C ASP A 50 -4.41 -6.75 -27.62
N LEU A 51 -3.16 -6.76 -27.20
CA LEU A 51 -2.02 -7.05 -28.07
C LEU A 51 -2.07 -8.48 -28.62
N ILE A 52 -2.45 -9.45 -27.78
CA ILE A 52 -2.61 -10.84 -28.21
C ILE A 52 -3.69 -10.94 -29.27
N ASN A 53 -4.84 -10.30 -29.05
CA ASN A 53 -5.95 -10.32 -29.98
C ASN A 53 -5.59 -9.66 -31.31
N ARG A 54 -4.89 -8.54 -31.29
CA ARG A 54 -4.42 -7.86 -32.51
C ARG A 54 -3.43 -8.72 -33.28
N ASN A 55 -2.55 -9.41 -32.57
CA ASN A 55 -1.58 -10.31 -33.18
C ASN A 55 -2.26 -11.49 -33.88
N LEU A 56 -3.24 -12.08 -33.22
CA LEU A 56 -4.05 -13.17 -33.80
C LEU A 56 -4.80 -12.70 -35.05
N GLU A 57 -5.39 -11.51 -34.99
CA GLU A 57 -6.07 -10.93 -36.12
C GLU A 57 -5.14 -10.71 -37.32
N ALA A 58 -3.95 -10.17 -37.06
CA ALA A 58 -2.97 -9.96 -38.10
C ALA A 58 -2.53 -11.27 -38.75
N LYS A 59 -2.37 -12.34 -37.97
CA LYS A 59 -2.01 -13.66 -38.49
C LYS A 59 -3.10 -14.25 -39.38
N LYS A 60 -4.34 -14.00 -39.07
CA LYS A 60 -5.47 -14.49 -39.90
C LYS A 60 -5.54 -13.83 -41.26
N ARG A 61 -5.02 -12.62 -41.41
CA ARG A 61 -5.04 -11.88 -42.66
C ARG A 61 -3.91 -12.25 -43.63
N ILE A 62 -2.91 -12.92 -43.12
CA ILE A 62 -1.77 -13.39 -43.92
C ILE A 62 -2.11 -14.76 -44.50
#